data_ad20fa00e2885bff2e1fc8881cf73b27
#
_entry.id   ad20fa00e2885bff2e1fc8881cf73b27
#
_cell.length_a   1.000
_cell.length_b   1.000
_cell.length_c   1.000
_cell.angle_alpha   90.00
_cell.angle_beta   90.00
_cell.angle_gamma   90.00
#
_symmetry.space_group_name_H-M   'P 1'
#
loop_
_entity.id
_entity.type
_entity.pdbx_description
1 polymer ?
#
loop_
_entity_poly.entity_id
_entity_poly.type
_entity_poly.pdbx_seq_one_letter_code
_entity_poly.pdbx_strand_id
1 'polypeptide(L)'
;MPALPAVPLDAAAQALPATLDIEASGFGRDSYPIEIGWVLPDGRTGCLLVKPAAHWTHWDEGAAALHGIRRETLLAHGRPVAEVAARLNDELGGHTVYSDAWGHDYPWLAVLFEEAGSAPRFRLEPATRLLRDTQLGQLDTLHRQAFDELAVERHRASNDARALQRALRLLRDV
;
A
#
# COMPACT_ATOMS: atom_id res chain seq x y z
N MET A 1 2.80 41.48 0.42
CA MET A 1 2.59 40.03 0.42
C MET A 1 3.69 39.40 -0.39
N PRO A 2 4.62 38.62 0.19
CA PRO A 2 5.61 37.90 -0.59
C PRO A 2 4.93 36.78 -1.38
N ALA A 3 5.19 36.71 -2.68
CA ALA A 3 4.74 35.64 -3.54
C ALA A 3 5.36 34.31 -3.08
N LEU A 4 4.56 33.27 -2.93
CA LEU A 4 5.05 31.90 -2.71
C LEU A 4 5.95 31.53 -3.90
N PRO A 5 7.12 30.89 -3.67
CA PRO A 5 7.96 30.42 -4.75
C PRO A 5 7.18 29.42 -5.61
N ALA A 6 7.12 29.66 -6.91
CA ALA A 6 6.57 28.72 -7.88
C ALA A 6 7.38 27.43 -7.81
N VAL A 7 6.75 26.31 -7.47
CA VAL A 7 7.37 25.00 -7.59
C VAL A 7 7.64 24.76 -9.08
N PRO A 8 8.87 24.41 -9.48
CA PRO A 8 9.17 24.16 -10.89
C PRO A 8 8.26 23.03 -11.40
N LEU A 9 7.61 23.24 -12.54
CA LEU A 9 6.77 22.24 -13.23
C LEU A 9 7.50 20.91 -13.49
N ASP A 10 8.82 20.95 -13.58
CA ASP A 10 9.68 19.78 -13.78
C ASP A 10 9.78 18.87 -12.54
N ALA A 11 9.68 19.42 -11.33
CA ALA A 11 9.77 18.60 -10.11
C ALA A 11 8.54 17.72 -9.88
N ALA A 12 7.36 18.18 -10.31
CA ALA A 12 6.12 17.38 -10.24
C ALA A 12 6.12 16.22 -11.26
N ALA A 13 6.76 16.42 -12.42
CA ALA A 13 6.92 15.38 -13.44
C ALA A 13 7.94 14.30 -13.05
N GLN A 14 8.86 14.61 -12.12
CA GLN A 14 9.90 13.71 -11.62
C GLN A 14 9.52 12.99 -10.33
N ALA A 15 8.49 13.45 -9.61
CA ALA A 15 8.05 12.81 -8.38
C ALA A 15 7.58 11.37 -8.65
N LEU A 16 8.06 10.44 -7.83
CA LEU A 16 7.58 9.05 -7.87
C LEU A 16 6.13 9.00 -7.38
N PRO A 17 5.32 8.06 -7.89
CA PRO A 17 3.98 7.87 -7.36
C PRO A 17 4.03 7.36 -5.92
N ALA A 18 3.08 7.78 -5.08
CA ALA A 18 2.86 7.10 -3.82
C ALA A 18 2.33 5.69 -4.10
N THR A 19 2.80 4.69 -3.36
CA THR A 19 2.38 3.30 -3.49
C THR A 19 1.93 2.73 -2.17
N LEU A 20 1.05 1.74 -2.20
CA LEU A 20 0.52 1.05 -1.04
C LEU A 20 0.30 -0.41 -1.38
N ASP A 21 0.48 -1.26 -0.38
CA ASP A 21 0.15 -2.67 -0.41
C ASP A 21 -0.49 -3.09 0.92
N ILE A 22 -1.34 -4.12 0.89
CA ILE A 22 -2.07 -4.63 2.05
C ILE A 22 -1.92 -6.15 2.13
N GLU A 23 -1.46 -6.64 3.27
CA GLU A 23 -1.63 -8.03 3.65
C GLU A 23 -2.93 -8.22 4.43
N ALA A 24 -3.59 -9.35 4.24
CA ALA A 24 -4.89 -9.61 4.84
C ALA A 24 -4.97 -10.98 5.52
N SER A 25 -5.99 -11.17 6.33
CA SER A 25 -6.27 -12.43 7.05
C SER A 25 -6.61 -13.61 6.12
N GLY A 26 -6.69 -13.37 4.82
CA GLY A 26 -7.01 -14.33 3.78
C GLY A 26 -7.71 -13.67 2.61
N PHE A 27 -8.30 -14.47 1.74
CA PHE A 27 -9.09 -14.01 0.62
C PHE A 27 -10.60 -14.20 0.90
N GLY A 28 -11.44 -13.47 0.16
CA GLY A 28 -12.89 -13.61 0.25
C GLY A 28 -13.54 -12.55 1.12
N ARG A 29 -14.87 -12.72 1.28
CA ARG A 29 -15.76 -11.71 1.84
C ARG A 29 -15.44 -11.31 3.28
N ASP A 30 -15.01 -12.27 4.10
CA ASP A 30 -14.83 -12.07 5.54
C ASP A 30 -13.39 -11.72 5.91
N SER A 31 -12.50 -11.55 4.89
CA SER A 31 -11.12 -11.16 5.10
C SER A 31 -11.01 -9.68 5.47
N TYR A 32 -10.00 -9.36 6.27
CA TYR A 32 -9.73 -8.03 6.78
C TYR A 32 -8.23 -7.72 6.70
N PRO A 33 -7.84 -6.43 6.61
CA PRO A 33 -6.44 -6.04 6.52
C PRO A 33 -5.71 -6.31 7.85
N ILE A 34 -4.46 -6.78 7.74
CA ILE A 34 -3.61 -7.09 8.89
C ILE A 34 -2.29 -6.32 8.90
N GLU A 35 -1.75 -5.98 7.74
CA GLU A 35 -0.58 -5.12 7.60
C GLU A 35 -0.83 -4.17 6.43
N ILE A 36 -0.51 -2.90 6.59
CA ILE A 36 -0.59 -1.90 5.53
C ILE A 36 0.76 -1.20 5.42
N GLY A 37 1.35 -1.25 4.23
CA GLY A 37 2.61 -0.61 3.91
C GLY A 37 2.45 0.44 2.83
N TRP A 38 3.20 1.54 2.90
CA TRP A 38 3.18 2.58 1.87
C TRP A 38 4.54 3.23 1.67
N VAL A 39 4.69 3.84 0.51
CA VAL A 39 5.83 4.70 0.18
C VAL A 39 5.30 6.00 -0.38
N LEU A 40 5.79 7.12 0.12
CA LEU A 40 5.47 8.46 -0.35
C LEU A 40 6.33 8.84 -1.57
N PRO A 41 5.95 9.90 -2.32
CA PRO A 41 6.74 10.37 -3.47
C PRO A 41 8.18 10.77 -3.14
N ASP A 42 8.44 11.16 -1.91
CA ASP A 42 9.78 11.54 -1.40
C ASP A 42 10.60 10.34 -0.88
N GLY A 43 10.06 9.12 -1.00
CA GLY A 43 10.70 7.89 -0.57
C GLY A 43 10.50 7.55 0.91
N ARG A 44 9.81 8.38 1.70
CA ARG A 44 9.44 8.00 3.08
C ARG A 44 8.49 6.80 3.05
N THR A 45 8.77 5.84 3.90
CA THR A 45 8.00 4.61 4.03
C THR A 45 7.26 4.54 5.35
N GLY A 46 6.13 3.87 5.36
CA GLY A 46 5.41 3.54 6.58
C GLY A 46 4.89 2.11 6.52
N CYS A 47 4.66 1.53 7.69
CA CYS A 47 4.07 0.22 7.83
C CYS A 47 3.35 0.13 9.17
N LEU A 48 2.15 -0.44 9.17
CA LEU A 48 1.35 -0.62 10.38
C LEU A 48 0.73 -2.01 10.40
N LEU A 49 0.85 -2.69 11.53
CA LEU A 49 0.05 -3.86 11.83
C LEU A 49 -1.32 -3.41 12.37
N VAL A 50 -2.37 -4.03 11.88
CA VAL A 50 -3.75 -3.76 12.29
C VAL A 50 -4.15 -4.77 13.36
N LYS A 51 -4.59 -4.29 14.52
CA LYS A 51 -5.21 -5.13 15.53
C LYS A 51 -6.61 -5.49 15.06
N PRO A 52 -6.92 -6.79 14.86
CA PRO A 52 -8.25 -7.19 14.42
C PRO A 52 -9.35 -6.71 15.37
N ALA A 53 -10.44 -6.17 14.81
CA ALA A 53 -11.65 -5.90 15.56
C ALA A 53 -12.20 -7.21 16.18
N ALA A 54 -12.97 -7.10 17.26
CA ALA A 54 -13.43 -8.29 18.00
C ALA A 54 -14.23 -9.29 17.14
N HIS A 55 -14.97 -8.79 16.16
CA HIS A 55 -15.78 -9.59 15.24
C HIS A 55 -15.02 -10.03 13.97
N TRP A 56 -13.79 -9.57 13.75
CA TRP A 56 -12.92 -10.03 12.66
C TRP A 56 -12.25 -11.34 13.04
N THR A 57 -12.93 -12.44 12.76
CA THR A 57 -12.49 -13.77 13.19
C THR A 57 -11.93 -14.64 12.07
N HIS A 58 -12.15 -14.26 10.80
CA HIS A 58 -11.62 -15.00 9.66
C HIS A 58 -10.10 -15.07 9.71
N TRP A 59 -9.55 -16.26 9.46
CA TRP A 59 -8.11 -16.49 9.39
C TRP A 59 -7.81 -17.65 8.45
N ASP A 60 -7.00 -17.41 7.45
CA ASP A 60 -6.57 -18.39 6.46
C ASP A 60 -5.11 -18.76 6.68
N GLU A 61 -4.84 -20.04 6.96
CA GLU A 61 -3.49 -20.53 7.24
C GLU A 61 -2.59 -20.47 5.98
N GLY A 62 -3.17 -20.58 4.78
CA GLY A 62 -2.43 -20.43 3.53
C GLY A 62 -1.92 -19.00 3.35
N ALA A 63 -2.76 -18.00 3.62
CA ALA A 63 -2.34 -16.60 3.62
C ALA A 63 -1.31 -16.34 4.72
N ALA A 64 -1.53 -16.87 5.93
CA ALA A 64 -0.60 -16.75 7.04
C ALA A 64 0.80 -17.32 6.71
N ALA A 65 0.84 -18.42 5.97
CA ALA A 65 2.10 -19.01 5.51
C ALA A 65 2.84 -18.13 4.48
N LEU A 66 2.10 -17.32 3.68
CA LEU A 66 2.70 -16.41 2.69
C LEU A 66 3.34 -15.18 3.35
N HIS A 67 2.58 -14.43 4.16
CA HIS A 67 3.07 -13.19 4.78
C HIS A 67 3.83 -13.42 6.10
N GLY A 68 3.78 -14.61 6.69
CA GLY A 68 4.50 -14.97 7.91
C GLY A 68 4.05 -14.25 9.18
N ILE A 69 2.94 -13.51 9.14
CA ILE A 69 2.41 -12.77 10.28
C ILE A 69 1.44 -13.68 11.04
N ARG A 70 1.66 -13.85 12.35
CA ARG A 70 0.78 -14.64 13.20
C ARG A 70 -0.32 -13.77 13.79
N ARG A 71 -1.51 -14.33 13.97
CA ARG A 71 -2.66 -13.62 14.54
C ARG A 71 -2.36 -13.08 15.95
N GLU A 72 -1.60 -13.84 16.75
CA GLU A 72 -1.18 -13.42 18.10
C GLU A 72 -0.30 -12.16 18.05
N THR A 73 0.53 -12.02 17.02
CA THR A 73 1.35 -10.82 16.80
C THR A 73 0.47 -9.59 16.58
N LEU A 74 -0.60 -9.73 15.80
CA LEU A 74 -1.56 -8.64 15.57
C LEU A 74 -2.30 -8.24 16.86
N LEU A 75 -2.70 -9.23 17.66
CA LEU A 75 -3.37 -8.97 18.93
C LEU A 75 -2.47 -8.27 19.96
N ALA A 76 -1.17 -8.63 19.96
CA ALA A 76 -0.18 -8.09 20.89
C ALA A 76 0.38 -6.72 20.46
N HIS A 77 0.62 -6.53 19.17
CA HIS A 77 1.39 -5.39 18.63
C HIS A 77 0.65 -4.56 17.59
N GLY A 78 -0.49 -5.03 17.10
CA GLY A 78 -1.32 -4.30 16.14
C GLY A 78 -1.91 -3.03 16.76
N ARG A 79 -2.07 -2.01 15.93
CA ARG A 79 -2.74 -0.77 16.30
C ARG A 79 -4.25 -0.90 16.16
N PRO A 80 -5.04 -0.28 17.03
CA PRO A 80 -6.49 -0.18 16.84
C PRO A 80 -6.84 0.34 15.45
N VAL A 81 -7.91 -0.20 14.85
CA VAL A 81 -8.35 0.15 13.49
C VAL A 81 -8.50 1.65 13.29
N ALA A 82 -9.11 2.36 14.25
CA ALA A 82 -9.28 3.81 14.19
C ALA A 82 -7.95 4.58 14.16
N GLU A 83 -6.93 4.11 14.89
CA GLU A 83 -5.59 4.72 14.87
C GLU A 83 -4.90 4.49 13.51
N VAL A 84 -5.06 3.29 12.93
CA VAL A 84 -4.50 2.98 11.61
C VAL A 84 -5.14 3.86 10.54
N ALA A 85 -6.46 3.98 10.53
CA ALA A 85 -7.20 4.84 9.60
C ALA A 85 -6.79 6.32 9.73
N ALA A 86 -6.67 6.82 10.96
CA ALA A 86 -6.21 8.19 11.22
C ALA A 86 -4.78 8.40 10.69
N ARG A 87 -3.87 7.47 10.96
CA ARG A 87 -2.48 7.55 10.51
C ARG A 87 -2.37 7.52 8.99
N LEU A 88 -3.11 6.64 8.31
CA LEU A 88 -3.17 6.62 6.84
C LEU A 88 -3.67 7.96 6.29
N ASN A 89 -4.70 8.55 6.88
CA ASN A 89 -5.20 9.85 6.48
C ASN A 89 -4.21 11.00 6.71
N ASP A 90 -3.40 10.92 7.76
CA ASP A 90 -2.37 11.93 8.04
C ASP A 90 -1.18 11.83 7.09
N GLU A 91 -0.76 10.61 6.74
CA GLU A 91 0.40 10.38 5.86
C GLU A 91 0.04 10.50 4.38
N LEU A 92 -1.14 9.99 3.97
CA LEU A 92 -1.53 9.85 2.57
C LEU A 92 -2.55 10.89 2.11
N GLY A 93 -3.06 11.71 3.03
CA GLY A 93 -4.09 12.71 2.73
C GLY A 93 -3.72 13.61 1.57
N GLY A 94 -4.63 13.76 0.61
CA GLY A 94 -4.43 14.54 -0.62
C GLY A 94 -3.66 13.83 -1.74
N HIS A 95 -3.05 12.67 -1.48
CA HIS A 95 -2.36 11.89 -2.51
C HIS A 95 -3.31 10.99 -3.31
N THR A 96 -2.92 10.69 -4.55
CA THR A 96 -3.33 9.48 -5.25
C THR A 96 -2.26 8.44 -5.01
N VAL A 97 -2.66 7.32 -4.44
CA VAL A 97 -1.80 6.20 -4.05
C VAL A 97 -2.09 5.03 -4.97
N TYR A 98 -1.11 4.28 -5.37
CA TYR A 98 -1.23 3.22 -6.37
C TYR A 98 -0.91 1.85 -5.78
N SER A 99 -1.68 0.85 -6.20
CA SER A 99 -1.49 -0.56 -5.84
C SER A 99 -1.50 -1.41 -7.11
N ASP A 100 -0.69 -2.46 -7.15
CA ASP A 100 -0.70 -3.46 -8.23
C ASP A 100 -1.78 -4.54 -8.00
N ALA A 101 -2.18 -4.76 -6.76
CA ALA A 101 -3.24 -5.67 -6.35
C ALA A 101 -4.57 -4.94 -6.01
N TRP A 102 -4.87 -3.84 -6.68
CA TRP A 102 -6.00 -2.96 -6.36
C TRP A 102 -7.34 -3.68 -6.14
N GLY A 103 -7.59 -4.76 -6.90
CA GLY A 103 -8.83 -5.54 -6.76
C GLY A 103 -8.99 -6.22 -5.39
N HIS A 104 -7.90 -6.39 -4.66
CA HIS A 104 -7.85 -6.92 -3.28
C HIS A 104 -7.67 -5.81 -2.26
N ASP A 105 -6.73 -4.90 -2.48
CA ASP A 105 -6.38 -3.84 -1.54
C ASP A 105 -7.51 -2.85 -1.31
N TYR A 106 -8.26 -2.51 -2.36
CA TYR A 106 -9.36 -1.56 -2.25
C TYR A 106 -10.49 -2.08 -1.33
N PRO A 107 -11.01 -3.32 -1.49
CA PRO A 107 -11.96 -3.90 -0.54
C PRO A 107 -11.44 -3.95 0.90
N TRP A 108 -10.20 -4.36 1.12
CA TRP A 108 -9.62 -4.41 2.48
C TRP A 108 -9.46 -3.02 3.09
N LEU A 109 -9.06 -2.04 2.30
CA LEU A 109 -9.01 -0.65 2.74
C LEU A 109 -10.41 -0.13 3.10
N ALA A 110 -11.43 -0.46 2.30
CA ALA A 110 -12.82 -0.11 2.59
C ALA A 110 -13.30 -0.72 3.92
N VAL A 111 -13.00 -2.00 4.17
CA VAL A 111 -13.30 -2.68 5.45
C VAL A 111 -12.64 -1.95 6.63
N LEU A 112 -11.38 -1.52 6.49
CA LEU A 112 -10.67 -0.76 7.53
C LEU A 112 -11.40 0.55 7.87
N PHE A 113 -11.71 1.34 6.85
CA PHE A 113 -12.31 2.66 7.04
C PHE A 113 -13.76 2.60 7.49
N GLU A 114 -14.51 1.57 7.07
CA GLU A 114 -15.85 1.29 7.56
C GLU A 114 -15.84 0.97 9.05
N GLU A 115 -14.96 0.07 9.49
CA GLU A 115 -14.79 -0.26 10.91
C GLU A 115 -14.30 0.95 11.74
N ALA A 116 -13.44 1.79 11.15
CA ALA A 116 -12.99 3.02 11.80
C ALA A 116 -14.07 4.10 11.91
N GLY A 117 -15.22 3.94 11.24
CA GLY A 117 -16.27 4.96 11.17
C GLY A 117 -15.80 6.26 10.50
N SER A 118 -14.87 6.17 9.56
CA SER A 118 -14.26 7.31 8.87
C SER A 118 -14.11 7.04 7.37
N ALA A 119 -13.64 8.02 6.62
CA ALA A 119 -13.39 7.89 5.18
C ALA A 119 -11.93 8.21 4.86
N PRO A 120 -11.34 7.57 3.82
CA PRO A 120 -10.01 7.91 3.35
C PRO A 120 -9.98 9.34 2.78
N ARG A 121 -8.93 10.09 3.13
CA ARG A 121 -8.64 11.43 2.59
C ARG A 121 -7.66 11.38 1.42
N PHE A 122 -7.41 10.21 0.88
CA PHE A 122 -6.59 9.91 -0.29
C PHE A 122 -7.37 9.01 -1.26
N ARG A 123 -6.85 8.82 -2.47
CA ARG A 123 -7.42 7.91 -3.46
C ARG A 123 -6.51 6.71 -3.63
N LEU A 124 -7.07 5.50 -3.64
CA LEU A 124 -6.35 4.30 -4.04
C LEU A 124 -6.76 3.94 -5.46
N GLU A 125 -5.78 3.89 -6.35
CA GLU A 125 -5.96 3.62 -7.78
C GLU A 125 -5.07 2.45 -8.22
N PRO A 126 -5.47 1.69 -9.25
CA PRO A 126 -4.61 0.63 -9.77
C PRO A 126 -3.36 1.22 -10.43
N ALA A 127 -2.20 0.61 -10.17
CA ALA A 127 -0.93 1.04 -10.75
C ALA A 127 -0.93 1.02 -12.29
N THR A 128 -1.78 0.17 -12.89
CA THR A 128 -1.98 0.09 -14.35
C THR A 128 -2.45 1.41 -14.96
N ARG A 129 -3.08 2.30 -14.18
CA ARG A 129 -3.46 3.65 -14.66
C ARG A 129 -2.28 4.55 -15.01
N LEU A 130 -1.11 4.24 -14.49
CA LEU A 130 0.13 4.98 -14.78
C LEU A 130 0.84 4.48 -16.03
N LEU A 131 0.38 3.36 -16.61
CA LEU A 131 1.06 2.63 -17.67
C LEU A 131 0.41 2.89 -19.02
N ARG A 132 1.25 2.94 -20.05
CA ARG A 132 0.81 2.83 -21.45
C ARG A 132 0.53 1.36 -21.78
N ASP A 133 -0.30 1.07 -22.77
CA ASP A 133 -0.64 -0.30 -23.16
C ASP A 133 0.61 -1.17 -23.45
N THR A 134 1.65 -0.56 -24.01
CA THR A 134 2.95 -1.23 -24.30
C THR A 134 3.74 -1.59 -23.04
N GLN A 135 3.42 -1.01 -21.90
CA GLN A 135 4.11 -1.21 -20.61
C GLN A 135 3.37 -2.19 -19.69
N LEU A 136 2.09 -2.48 -19.92
CA LEU A 136 1.29 -3.36 -19.06
C LEU A 136 1.94 -4.73 -18.83
N GLY A 137 2.48 -5.35 -19.90
CA GLY A 137 3.15 -6.65 -19.79
C GLY A 137 4.53 -6.62 -19.16
N GLN A 138 5.09 -5.44 -18.88
CA GLN A 138 6.44 -5.28 -18.31
C GLN A 138 6.41 -5.13 -16.79
N LEU A 139 5.28 -4.70 -16.21
CA LEU A 139 5.17 -4.39 -14.78
C LEU A 139 5.57 -5.58 -13.91
N ASP A 140 5.06 -6.77 -14.18
CA ASP A 140 5.37 -7.98 -13.40
C ASP A 140 6.87 -8.36 -13.45
N THR A 141 7.50 -8.15 -14.60
CA THR A 141 8.93 -8.43 -14.75
C THR A 141 9.76 -7.43 -13.97
N LEU A 142 9.45 -6.15 -14.08
CA LEU A 142 10.15 -5.09 -13.37
C LEU A 142 9.86 -5.11 -11.87
N HIS A 143 8.67 -5.57 -11.46
CA HIS A 143 8.36 -5.78 -10.05
C HIS A 143 9.23 -6.88 -9.45
N ARG A 144 9.41 -8.02 -10.13
CA ARG A 144 10.36 -9.07 -9.70
C ARG A 144 11.80 -8.55 -9.63
N GLN A 145 12.24 -7.83 -10.66
CA GLN A 145 13.56 -7.20 -10.67
C GLN A 145 13.73 -6.24 -9.47
N ALA A 146 12.70 -5.46 -9.15
CA ALA A 146 12.73 -4.54 -8.02
C ALA A 146 12.93 -5.25 -6.67
N PHE A 147 12.31 -6.42 -6.46
CA PHE A 147 12.55 -7.23 -5.25
C PHE A 147 14.01 -7.69 -5.15
N ASP A 148 14.58 -8.16 -6.26
CA ASP A 148 15.98 -8.61 -6.32
C ASP A 148 16.93 -7.43 -6.03
N GLU A 149 16.70 -6.26 -6.65
CA GLU A 149 17.51 -5.05 -6.43
C GLU A 149 17.42 -4.53 -4.98
N LEU A 150 16.25 -4.59 -4.37
CA LEU A 150 16.03 -4.13 -3.01
C LEU A 150 16.47 -5.16 -1.96
N ALA A 151 16.72 -6.41 -2.37
CA ALA A 151 17.03 -7.53 -1.50
C ALA A 151 16.05 -7.69 -0.32
N VAL A 152 14.75 -7.58 -0.61
CA VAL A 152 13.66 -7.66 0.38
C VAL A 152 12.76 -8.85 0.12
N GLU A 153 12.16 -9.37 1.18
CA GLU A 153 11.21 -10.48 1.10
C GLU A 153 9.86 -9.98 0.59
N ARG A 154 9.17 -10.84 -0.17
CA ARG A 154 7.80 -10.64 -0.64
C ARG A 154 6.81 -10.89 0.48
N HIS A 155 5.57 -10.46 0.25
CA HIS A 155 4.46 -10.65 1.18
C HIS A 155 4.67 -9.98 2.56
N ARG A 156 5.29 -8.81 2.50
CA ARG A 156 5.33 -7.84 3.59
C ARG A 156 4.96 -6.49 2.99
N ALA A 157 3.84 -5.96 3.41
CA ALA A 157 3.21 -4.81 2.77
C ALA A 157 4.17 -3.63 2.49
N SER A 158 5.10 -3.33 3.41
CA SER A 158 6.08 -2.26 3.17
C SER A 158 7.11 -2.60 2.10
N ASN A 159 7.49 -3.88 1.96
CA ASN A 159 8.42 -4.33 0.95
C ASN A 159 7.76 -4.34 -0.43
N ASP A 160 6.52 -4.82 -0.49
CA ASP A 160 5.74 -4.90 -1.72
C ASP A 160 5.43 -3.49 -2.26
N ALA A 161 5.03 -2.56 -1.40
CA ALA A 161 4.87 -1.15 -1.77
C ALA A 161 6.18 -0.50 -2.29
N ARG A 162 7.33 -0.82 -1.69
CA ARG A 162 8.65 -0.34 -2.16
C ARG A 162 9.04 -0.94 -3.50
N ALA A 163 8.81 -2.23 -3.68
CA ALA A 163 9.10 -2.91 -4.94
C ALA A 163 8.23 -2.37 -6.07
N LEU A 164 6.93 -2.10 -5.81
CA LEU A 164 6.05 -1.47 -6.77
C LEU A 164 6.55 -0.07 -7.16
N GLN A 165 6.88 0.80 -6.20
CA GLN A 165 7.39 2.13 -6.52
C GLN A 165 8.70 2.06 -7.34
N ARG A 166 9.59 1.13 -7.01
CA ARG A 166 10.83 0.90 -7.77
C ARG A 166 10.55 0.42 -9.19
N ALA A 167 9.62 -0.51 -9.39
CA ALA A 167 9.21 -1.00 -10.70
C ALA A 167 8.63 0.14 -11.57
N LEU A 168 7.76 0.96 -10.99
CA LEU A 168 7.19 2.12 -11.67
C LEU A 168 8.26 3.17 -12.06
N ARG A 169 9.32 3.31 -11.26
CA ARG A 169 10.47 4.14 -11.63
C ARG A 169 11.21 3.55 -12.82
N LEU A 170 11.51 2.26 -12.80
CA LEU A 170 12.20 1.57 -13.92
C LEU A 170 11.42 1.71 -15.24
N LEU A 171 10.08 1.67 -15.18
CA LEU A 171 9.22 1.87 -16.36
C LEU A 171 9.28 3.29 -16.95
N ARG A 172 9.66 4.29 -16.17
CA ARG A 172 9.83 5.67 -16.67
C ARG A 172 11.13 5.84 -17.45
N ASP A 173 12.13 5.03 -17.11
CA ASP A 173 13.48 5.12 -17.68
C ASP A 173 13.58 4.33 -19.01
N VAL A 174 12.48 3.63 -19.42
CA VAL A 174 12.34 2.88 -20.67
C VAL A 174 11.39 3.60 -21.61
#